data_aced4b76a5b70609923a698cd91ea953
#
_entry.id   aced4b76a5b70609923a698cd91ea953
#
_cell.length_a   1.000
_cell.length_b   1.000
_cell.length_c   1.000
_cell.angle_alpha   90.00
_cell.angle_beta   90.00
_cell.angle_gamma   90.00
#
_symmetry.space_group_name_H-M   'P 1'
#
loop_
_entity.id
_entity.type
_entity.pdbx_description
1 polymer ?
#
loop_
_entity_poly.entity_id
_entity_poly.type
_entity_poly.pdbx_seq_one_letter_code
_entity_poly.pdbx_strand_id
1 'polypeptide(L)'
;MDNLTLEQCYQILNLTEQPTLEELDHHYYKLIGEKLKSGNKDEINNLKLAYSQLREYCQNKQDNQVEKETKKYQHSLTNSLNQDLKNIGMRVKVQSFPNHLEVIIKNVKISKKLLTTKLIYDSLNHILKDTEQDVIISSIGTKNNLIWQEKIKICTGIYAHNAGKYNTEILLKEAEIKTNTYGLPIAFLIAFAINFIEPLAWFISMWVHEFGHATVAWFSGYRAMVTFAGTIISFDRSLFVYFGILILIGLTFYSGWKEQKKTTMIVCIILAIMQFILTWKTSYSTYRMLLYFGGIGGEFYLSTLLIIAFYWRLPEKFYWEFWRIFALVIGATTFWGNFTKWHRISKGKADIPWGTFWGGRGDSGGDLNVLNNEVGWSANQIINTYNTLGFICFLVIIGTYLYFLWKSNPVFRLQISRYFS
;
A
#
# COMPACT_ATOMS: atom_id res chain seq x y z
N MET A 1 59.95 -30.68 17.57
CA MET A 1 59.25 -30.72 18.86
C MET A 1 58.23 -31.81 18.70
N ASP A 2 58.41 -32.89 19.44
CA ASP A 2 57.53 -34.07 19.32
C ASP A 2 56.13 -33.73 19.88
N ASN A 3 55.08 -33.97 19.07
CA ASN A 3 53.72 -33.80 19.51
C ASN A 3 53.43 -34.79 20.61
N LEU A 4 52.99 -34.33 21.77
CA LEU A 4 52.55 -35.21 22.87
C LEU A 4 51.26 -35.92 22.45
N THR A 5 51.14 -37.19 22.86
CA THR A 5 49.84 -37.89 22.72
C THR A 5 48.83 -37.32 23.71
N LEU A 6 47.52 -37.44 23.40
CA LEU A 6 46.46 -37.00 24.33
C LEU A 6 46.64 -37.61 25.73
N GLU A 7 46.97 -38.90 25.83
CA GLU A 7 47.22 -39.56 27.10
C GLU A 7 48.38 -38.94 27.87
N GLN A 8 49.49 -38.57 27.17
CA GLN A 8 50.59 -37.87 27.80
C GLN A 8 50.19 -36.47 28.28
N CYS A 9 49.34 -35.75 27.53
CA CYS A 9 48.83 -34.46 27.98
C CYS A 9 47.98 -34.61 29.25
N TYR A 10 47.11 -35.63 29.33
CA TYR A 10 46.36 -35.92 30.54
C TYR A 10 47.24 -36.26 31.75
N GLN A 11 48.27 -37.06 31.53
CA GLN A 11 49.22 -37.40 32.61
C GLN A 11 50.02 -36.19 33.10
N ILE A 12 50.55 -35.39 32.21
CA ILE A 12 51.33 -34.18 32.54
C ILE A 12 50.47 -33.17 33.31
N LEU A 13 49.20 -33.05 32.95
CA LEU A 13 48.25 -32.15 33.59
C LEU A 13 47.54 -32.76 34.80
N ASN A 14 47.86 -34.00 35.17
CA ASN A 14 47.17 -34.78 36.27
C ASN A 14 45.65 -34.80 36.15
N LEU A 15 45.12 -35.00 34.96
CA LEU A 15 43.68 -35.07 34.68
C LEU A 15 43.27 -36.53 34.50
N THR A 16 42.19 -36.95 35.18
CA THR A 16 41.64 -38.31 35.08
C THR A 16 40.43 -38.41 34.17
N GLU A 17 39.75 -37.32 33.96
CA GLU A 17 38.57 -37.21 33.10
C GLU A 17 38.70 -36.07 32.12
N GLN A 18 37.84 -36.05 31.08
CA GLN A 18 37.88 -35.03 30.05
C GLN A 18 37.34 -33.71 30.64
N PRO A 19 38.22 -32.65 30.76
CA PRO A 19 37.80 -31.38 31.32
C PRO A 19 37.00 -30.55 30.31
N THR A 20 36.17 -29.62 30.82
CA THR A 20 35.70 -28.47 30.07
C THR A 20 36.88 -27.49 29.85
N LEU A 21 36.75 -26.57 28.91
CA LEU A 21 37.81 -25.53 28.67
C LEU A 21 38.06 -24.71 29.95
N GLU A 22 37.01 -24.39 30.70
CA GLU A 22 37.10 -23.58 31.92
C GLU A 22 37.81 -24.36 33.06
N GLU A 23 37.50 -25.64 33.20
CA GLU A 23 38.16 -26.53 34.16
C GLU A 23 39.65 -26.75 33.80
N LEU A 24 39.92 -26.93 32.50
CA LEU A 24 41.27 -27.05 31.98
C LEU A 24 42.11 -25.81 32.26
N ASP A 25 41.58 -24.63 31.98
CA ASP A 25 42.24 -23.35 32.22
C ASP A 25 42.51 -23.16 33.73
N HIS A 26 41.50 -23.41 34.57
CA HIS A 26 41.67 -23.31 36.03
C HIS A 26 42.74 -24.25 36.56
N HIS A 27 42.70 -25.53 36.13
CA HIS A 27 43.66 -26.56 36.56
C HIS A 27 45.10 -26.23 36.10
N TYR A 28 45.25 -25.81 34.88
CA TYR A 28 46.56 -25.40 34.33
C TYR A 28 47.16 -24.21 35.11
N TYR A 29 46.41 -23.16 35.38
CA TYR A 29 46.93 -22.01 36.12
C TYR A 29 47.30 -22.34 37.55
N LYS A 30 46.63 -23.30 38.17
CA LYS A 30 47.00 -23.83 39.50
C LYS A 30 48.37 -24.58 39.43
N LEU A 31 48.50 -25.54 38.53
CA LEU A 31 49.71 -26.33 38.37
C LEU A 31 50.95 -25.49 37.97
N ILE A 32 50.79 -24.56 37.04
CA ILE A 32 51.89 -23.72 36.62
C ILE A 32 52.37 -22.79 37.74
N GLY A 33 51.43 -22.31 38.60
CA GLY A 33 51.79 -21.51 39.78
C GLY A 33 52.62 -22.28 40.81
N GLU A 34 52.35 -23.59 40.98
CA GLU A 34 53.12 -24.47 41.83
C GLU A 34 54.51 -24.75 41.23
N LYS A 35 54.59 -25.06 39.94
CA LYS A 35 55.86 -25.40 39.24
C LYS A 35 56.78 -24.21 39.03
N LEU A 36 56.26 -22.99 38.92
CA LEU A 36 57.05 -21.78 38.89
C LEU A 36 57.83 -21.53 40.17
N LYS A 37 57.34 -22.00 41.31
CA LYS A 37 58.03 -21.92 42.61
C LYS A 37 59.18 -22.95 42.70
N SER A 38 59.12 -24.08 42.00
CA SER A 38 60.20 -25.07 41.95
C SER A 38 61.35 -24.77 41.00
N GLY A 39 61.15 -23.83 40.04
CA GLY A 39 62.21 -23.35 39.13
C GLY A 39 62.62 -24.30 38.01
N ASN A 40 61.97 -25.47 37.83
CA ASN A 40 62.30 -26.45 36.82
C ASN A 40 61.71 -26.04 35.44
N LYS A 41 62.58 -25.52 34.55
CA LYS A 41 62.18 -24.99 33.21
C LYS A 41 61.62 -26.08 32.29
N ASP A 42 62.14 -27.32 32.34
CA ASP A 42 61.68 -28.39 31.43
C ASP A 42 60.27 -28.88 31.79
N GLU A 43 59.96 -28.98 33.06
CA GLU A 43 58.62 -29.32 33.50
C GLU A 43 57.62 -28.25 33.15
N ILE A 44 58.01 -26.98 33.28
CA ILE A 44 57.15 -25.85 32.87
C ILE A 44 56.87 -25.82 31.37
N ASN A 45 57.87 -26.12 30.55
CA ASN A 45 57.72 -26.21 29.09
C ASN A 45 56.81 -27.37 28.68
N ASN A 46 56.98 -28.55 29.29
CA ASN A 46 56.14 -29.73 29.04
C ASN A 46 54.67 -29.43 29.46
N LEU A 47 54.47 -28.76 30.56
CA LEU A 47 53.12 -28.39 31.06
C LEU A 47 52.45 -27.40 30.10
N LYS A 48 53.20 -26.40 29.57
CA LYS A 48 52.66 -25.48 28.56
C LYS A 48 52.29 -26.18 27.26
N LEU A 49 53.12 -27.11 26.80
CA LEU A 49 52.89 -27.85 25.58
C LEU A 49 51.65 -28.76 25.73
N ALA A 50 51.55 -29.51 26.82
CA ALA A 50 50.42 -30.37 27.12
C ALA A 50 49.09 -29.56 27.21
N TYR A 51 49.13 -28.42 27.89
CA TYR A 51 47.98 -27.52 27.97
C TYR A 51 47.57 -26.98 26.60
N SER A 52 48.47 -26.48 25.78
CA SER A 52 48.14 -25.93 24.46
C SER A 52 47.49 -26.98 23.55
N GLN A 53 48.02 -28.21 23.55
CA GLN A 53 47.49 -29.28 22.71
C GLN A 53 46.14 -29.79 23.22
N LEU A 54 45.96 -29.95 24.54
CA LEU A 54 44.70 -30.38 25.10
C LEU A 54 43.60 -29.30 24.95
N ARG A 55 44.00 -28.04 25.08
CA ARG A 55 43.07 -26.92 24.89
C ARG A 55 42.57 -26.86 23.45
N GLU A 56 43.45 -27.00 22.46
CA GLU A 56 43.09 -27.07 21.06
C GLU A 56 42.16 -28.27 20.76
N TYR A 57 42.47 -29.41 21.35
CA TYR A 57 41.61 -30.59 21.21
C TYR A 57 40.21 -30.38 21.81
N CYS A 58 40.10 -29.82 23.02
CA CYS A 58 38.82 -29.52 23.67
C CYS A 58 38.02 -28.48 22.89
N GLN A 59 38.67 -27.45 22.37
CA GLN A 59 38.06 -26.42 21.56
C GLN A 59 37.50 -26.95 20.23
N ASN A 60 38.29 -27.76 19.51
CA ASN A 60 37.87 -28.40 18.25
C ASN A 60 36.69 -29.38 18.51
N LYS A 61 36.66 -30.08 19.66
CA LYS A 61 35.56 -30.98 20.01
C LYS A 61 34.29 -30.21 20.35
N GLN A 62 34.39 -29.11 21.07
CA GLN A 62 33.28 -28.19 21.39
C GLN A 62 32.69 -27.58 20.12
N ASP A 63 33.55 -27.06 19.22
CA ASP A 63 33.13 -26.48 17.95
C ASP A 63 32.42 -27.52 17.07
N ASN A 64 32.92 -28.73 16.99
CA ASN A 64 32.30 -29.83 16.26
C ASN A 64 30.93 -30.25 16.86
N GLN A 65 30.78 -30.19 18.18
CA GLN A 65 29.51 -30.49 18.84
C GLN A 65 28.49 -29.37 18.57
N VAL A 66 28.88 -28.11 18.71
CA VAL A 66 28.04 -26.95 18.39
C VAL A 66 27.60 -26.98 16.92
N GLU A 67 28.51 -27.32 15.99
CA GLU A 67 28.18 -27.44 14.57
C GLU A 67 27.15 -28.54 14.30
N LYS A 68 27.29 -29.71 14.97
CA LYS A 68 26.31 -30.81 14.85
C LYS A 68 24.93 -30.44 15.40
N GLU A 69 24.89 -29.79 16.56
CA GLU A 69 23.63 -29.30 17.15
C GLU A 69 22.97 -28.23 16.29
N THR A 70 23.76 -27.29 15.76
CA THR A 70 23.29 -26.27 14.85
C THR A 70 22.70 -26.86 13.56
N LYS A 71 23.37 -27.84 12.96
CA LYS A 71 22.86 -28.57 11.77
C LYS A 71 21.56 -29.32 12.08
N LYS A 72 21.47 -29.99 13.23
CA LYS A 72 20.25 -30.67 13.68
C LYS A 72 19.09 -29.71 13.89
N TYR A 73 19.36 -28.55 14.52
CA TYR A 73 18.37 -27.49 14.70
C TYR A 73 17.88 -26.92 13.38
N GLN A 74 18.78 -26.56 12.45
CA GLN A 74 18.44 -26.07 11.11
C GLN A 74 17.58 -27.07 10.33
N HIS A 75 17.91 -28.37 10.42
CA HIS A 75 17.15 -29.43 9.75
C HIS A 75 15.73 -29.57 10.33
N SER A 76 15.62 -29.54 11.66
CA SER A 76 14.33 -29.60 12.36
C SER A 76 13.44 -28.38 11.97
N LEU A 77 14.00 -27.17 12.04
CA LEU A 77 13.30 -25.94 11.71
C LEU A 77 12.87 -25.91 10.23
N THR A 78 13.73 -26.36 9.33
CA THR A 78 13.43 -26.48 7.89
C THR A 78 12.26 -27.44 7.65
N ASN A 79 12.22 -28.59 8.35
CA ASN A 79 11.16 -29.57 8.20
C ASN A 79 9.82 -29.03 8.73
N SER A 80 9.83 -28.39 9.91
CA SER A 80 8.62 -27.79 10.49
C SER A 80 8.03 -26.70 9.59
N LEU A 81 8.87 -25.78 9.07
CA LEU A 81 8.42 -24.77 8.13
C LEU A 81 7.90 -25.35 6.81
N ASN A 82 8.57 -26.37 6.26
CA ASN A 82 8.09 -27.01 5.04
C ASN A 82 6.77 -27.77 5.25
N GLN A 83 6.51 -28.28 6.45
CA GLN A 83 5.24 -28.92 6.81
C GLN A 83 4.11 -27.88 6.84
N ASP A 84 4.32 -26.72 7.50
CA ASP A 84 3.34 -25.63 7.56
C ASP A 84 3.04 -25.02 6.19
N LEU A 85 4.07 -24.90 5.34
CA LEU A 85 3.96 -24.30 4.01
C LEU A 85 3.59 -25.29 2.90
N LYS A 86 3.43 -26.59 3.22
CA LYS A 86 3.12 -27.66 2.26
C LYS A 86 1.82 -27.39 1.48
N ASN A 87 0.79 -26.92 2.18
CA ASN A 87 -0.53 -26.65 1.58
C ASN A 87 -0.50 -25.49 0.58
N ILE A 88 0.56 -24.68 0.60
CA ILE A 88 0.75 -23.51 -0.28
C ILE A 88 1.72 -23.83 -1.42
N GLY A 89 2.28 -25.05 -1.43
CA GLY A 89 3.23 -25.50 -2.45
C GLY A 89 4.60 -24.83 -2.38
N MET A 90 4.95 -24.22 -1.23
CA MET A 90 6.25 -23.58 -1.01
C MET A 90 7.23 -24.54 -0.34
N ARG A 91 8.50 -24.46 -0.74
CA ARG A 91 9.62 -25.13 -0.09
C ARG A 91 10.65 -24.11 0.33
N VAL A 92 11.09 -24.21 1.57
CA VAL A 92 12.09 -23.33 2.16
C VAL A 92 13.30 -24.13 2.64
N LYS A 93 14.44 -23.45 2.71
CA LYS A 93 15.64 -23.95 3.38
C LYS A 93 16.03 -22.91 4.44
N VAL A 94 16.31 -23.36 5.66
CA VAL A 94 16.76 -22.50 6.75
C VAL A 94 18.26 -22.67 6.95
N GLN A 95 18.96 -21.55 7.12
CA GLN A 95 20.37 -21.50 7.53
C GLN A 95 20.46 -20.64 8.79
N SER A 96 21.18 -21.09 9.79
CA SER A 96 21.44 -20.34 11.03
C SER A 96 22.80 -19.70 10.98
N PHE A 97 22.86 -18.43 11.32
CA PHE A 97 24.08 -17.65 11.51
C PHE A 97 24.15 -17.18 12.96
N PRO A 98 25.31 -16.73 13.48
CA PRO A 98 25.43 -16.32 14.89
C PRO A 98 24.42 -15.25 15.31
N ASN A 99 24.06 -14.33 14.40
CA ASN A 99 23.22 -13.17 14.71
C ASN A 99 21.84 -13.20 14.04
N HIS A 100 21.56 -14.16 13.13
CA HIS A 100 20.28 -14.22 12.42
C HIS A 100 20.02 -15.60 11.82
N LEU A 101 18.74 -15.85 11.50
CA LEU A 101 18.33 -16.95 10.64
C LEU A 101 18.13 -16.46 9.21
N GLU A 102 18.56 -17.23 8.23
CA GLU A 102 18.22 -16.97 6.83
C GLU A 102 17.25 -18.02 6.31
N VAL A 103 16.10 -17.58 5.79
CA VAL A 103 15.08 -18.43 5.17
C VAL A 103 15.14 -18.23 3.65
N ILE A 104 15.62 -19.24 2.96
CA ILE A 104 15.81 -19.21 1.51
C ILE A 104 14.63 -19.90 0.83
N ILE A 105 14.01 -19.20 -0.13
CA ILE A 105 12.87 -19.65 -0.92
C ILE A 105 13.26 -19.62 -2.40
N LYS A 106 12.80 -20.59 -3.17
CA LYS A 106 13.08 -20.61 -4.62
C LYS A 106 11.94 -20.04 -5.44
N ASN A 107 12.29 -19.21 -6.43
CA ASN A 107 11.41 -18.73 -7.51
C ASN A 107 10.16 -17.95 -7.07
N VAL A 108 10.19 -17.26 -5.93
CA VAL A 108 9.07 -16.40 -5.51
C VAL A 108 9.26 -14.99 -6.07
N LYS A 109 8.34 -14.57 -6.95
CA LYS A 109 8.34 -13.24 -7.58
C LYS A 109 8.12 -12.13 -6.54
N ILE A 110 8.64 -10.93 -6.82
CA ILE A 110 8.46 -9.72 -6.01
C ILE A 110 6.98 -9.43 -5.69
N SER A 111 6.06 -9.70 -6.63
CA SER A 111 4.63 -9.51 -6.44
C SER A 111 4.00 -10.38 -5.33
N LYS A 112 4.66 -11.45 -4.93
CA LYS A 112 4.23 -12.34 -3.84
C LYS A 112 5.04 -12.13 -2.55
N LYS A 113 6.00 -11.20 -2.55
CA LYS A 113 6.92 -10.94 -1.44
C LYS A 113 6.17 -10.80 -0.11
N LEU A 114 5.20 -9.89 -0.04
CA LEU A 114 4.47 -9.58 1.19
C LEU A 114 3.72 -10.79 1.76
N LEU A 115 2.96 -11.50 0.91
CA LEU A 115 2.23 -12.70 1.33
C LEU A 115 3.17 -13.79 1.83
N THR A 116 4.27 -14.01 1.11
CA THR A 116 5.27 -15.03 1.47
C THR A 116 5.96 -14.68 2.78
N THR A 117 6.36 -13.41 2.96
CA THR A 117 6.96 -12.92 4.21
C THR A 117 6.02 -13.11 5.40
N LYS A 118 4.73 -12.79 5.24
CA LYS A 118 3.72 -12.99 6.28
C LYS A 118 3.57 -14.46 6.66
N LEU A 119 3.44 -15.34 5.69
CA LEU A 119 3.27 -16.78 5.95
C LEU A 119 4.47 -17.38 6.69
N ILE A 120 5.68 -16.99 6.30
CA ILE A 120 6.90 -17.43 6.98
C ILE A 120 6.98 -16.84 8.38
N TYR A 121 6.62 -15.54 8.55
CA TYR A 121 6.57 -14.90 9.86
C TYR A 121 5.61 -15.64 10.80
N ASP A 122 4.37 -15.91 10.35
CA ASP A 122 3.35 -16.58 11.16
C ASP A 122 3.80 -17.99 11.56
N SER A 123 4.37 -18.78 10.63
CA SER A 123 4.91 -20.11 10.90
C SER A 123 6.12 -20.06 11.84
N LEU A 124 7.08 -19.14 11.62
CA LEU A 124 8.24 -19.00 12.50
C LEU A 124 7.84 -18.53 13.90
N ASN A 125 6.92 -17.59 14.01
CA ASN A 125 6.43 -17.12 15.30
C ASN A 125 5.73 -18.23 16.11
N HIS A 126 5.06 -19.15 15.42
CA HIS A 126 4.49 -20.35 16.05
C HIS A 126 5.55 -21.35 16.52
N ILE A 127 6.63 -21.53 15.75
CA ILE A 127 7.70 -22.50 16.03
C ILE A 127 8.69 -21.98 17.08
N LEU A 128 9.03 -20.67 17.01
CA LEU A 128 10.05 -20.00 17.83
C LEU A 128 9.44 -19.28 19.03
N LYS A 129 8.46 -19.90 19.70
CA LYS A 129 7.57 -19.28 20.71
C LYS A 129 8.24 -18.42 21.79
N ASP A 130 9.51 -18.65 22.12
CA ASP A 130 10.18 -18.02 23.26
C ASP A 130 11.57 -17.43 22.93
N THR A 131 11.86 -17.22 21.65
CA THR A 131 13.16 -16.66 21.24
C THR A 131 13.01 -15.39 20.42
N GLU A 132 13.78 -14.38 20.78
CA GLU A 132 13.94 -13.18 19.96
C GLU A 132 14.99 -13.46 18.89
N GLN A 133 14.61 -13.38 17.60
CA GLN A 133 15.49 -13.75 16.50
C GLN A 133 15.31 -12.80 15.30
N ASP A 134 16.42 -12.28 14.79
CA ASP A 134 16.46 -11.62 13.49
C ASP A 134 16.39 -12.68 12.38
N VAL A 135 15.49 -12.49 11.41
CA VAL A 135 15.31 -13.42 10.30
C VAL A 135 15.41 -12.64 8.98
N ILE A 136 16.22 -13.16 8.08
CA ILE A 136 16.36 -12.67 6.70
C ILE A 136 15.65 -13.65 5.78
N ILE A 137 14.65 -13.21 5.04
CA ILE A 137 13.95 -14.01 4.05
C ILE A 137 14.45 -13.63 2.67
N SER A 138 15.06 -14.58 1.96
CA SER A 138 15.66 -14.38 0.64
C SER A 138 14.95 -15.23 -0.41
N SER A 139 14.48 -14.61 -1.50
CA SER A 139 13.98 -15.35 -2.67
C SER A 139 15.06 -15.43 -3.74
N ILE A 140 15.43 -16.64 -4.12
CA ILE A 140 16.48 -16.94 -5.09
C ILE A 140 15.87 -17.53 -6.37
N GLY A 141 16.27 -17.03 -7.52
CA GLY A 141 15.86 -17.52 -8.83
C GLY A 141 16.55 -18.81 -9.25
N THR A 142 16.17 -19.36 -10.42
CA THR A 142 16.71 -20.61 -10.98
C THR A 142 18.22 -20.58 -11.22
N LYS A 143 18.79 -19.39 -11.46
CA LYS A 143 20.24 -19.18 -11.66
C LYS A 143 20.95 -18.72 -10.37
N ASN A 144 20.39 -18.97 -9.20
CA ASN A 144 20.85 -18.52 -7.88
C ASN A 144 21.00 -16.98 -7.75
N ASN A 145 20.36 -16.21 -8.60
CA ASN A 145 20.30 -14.76 -8.47
C ASN A 145 19.24 -14.35 -7.43
N LEU A 146 19.57 -13.36 -6.61
CA LEU A 146 18.63 -12.80 -5.63
C LEU A 146 17.51 -12.07 -6.35
N ILE A 147 16.26 -12.49 -6.10
CA ILE A 147 15.06 -11.82 -6.64
C ILE A 147 14.62 -10.71 -5.69
N TRP A 148 14.53 -11.00 -4.40
CA TRP A 148 14.24 -10.05 -3.34
C TRP A 148 14.69 -10.59 -1.98
N GLN A 149 14.86 -9.68 -1.03
CA GLN A 149 15.21 -9.97 0.35
C GLN A 149 14.37 -9.11 1.29
N GLU A 150 14.05 -9.65 2.48
CA GLU A 150 13.33 -8.95 3.54
C GLU A 150 13.93 -9.32 4.88
N LYS A 151 14.16 -8.34 5.75
CA LYS A 151 14.60 -8.56 7.13
C LYS A 151 13.39 -8.40 8.05
N ILE A 152 13.13 -9.39 8.88
CA ILE A 152 12.08 -9.39 9.90
C ILE A 152 12.68 -9.72 11.25
N LYS A 153 11.99 -9.34 12.34
CA LYS A 153 12.36 -9.72 13.69
C LYS A 153 11.21 -10.52 14.30
N ILE A 154 11.52 -11.74 14.71
CA ILE A 154 10.61 -12.56 15.52
C ILE A 154 10.85 -12.17 16.98
N CYS A 155 9.80 -11.80 17.70
CA CYS A 155 9.89 -11.37 19.08
C CYS A 155 8.78 -12.01 19.90
N THR A 156 9.11 -12.41 21.11
CA THR A 156 8.17 -12.92 22.10
C THR A 156 7.87 -11.88 23.17
N GLY A 157 6.59 -11.71 23.54
CA GLY A 157 6.15 -10.91 24.67
C GLY A 157 6.15 -9.38 24.44
N ILE A 158 6.00 -8.65 25.53
CA ILE A 158 5.71 -7.19 25.63
C ILE A 158 6.81 -6.27 25.02
N TYR A 159 7.96 -6.80 24.64
CA TYR A 159 9.08 -6.04 24.08
C TYR A 159 9.05 -5.91 22.55
N ALA A 160 7.94 -6.26 21.92
CA ALA A 160 7.74 -6.28 20.46
C ALA A 160 7.59 -4.89 19.79
N HIS A 161 8.29 -3.84 20.23
CA HIS A 161 8.10 -2.51 19.65
C HIS A 161 8.45 -2.44 18.15
N ASN A 162 9.45 -3.19 17.71
CA ASN A 162 9.81 -3.28 16.27
C ASN A 162 9.02 -4.35 15.51
N ALA A 163 8.65 -5.47 16.15
CA ALA A 163 7.75 -6.46 15.58
C ALA A 163 6.32 -5.91 15.48
N GLY A 164 5.88 -5.11 16.47
CA GLY A 164 4.63 -4.38 16.40
C GLY A 164 4.57 -3.45 15.19
N LYS A 165 5.65 -2.75 14.87
CA LYS A 165 5.73 -1.89 13.68
C LYS A 165 5.65 -2.69 12.38
N TYR A 166 6.33 -3.83 12.30
CA TYR A 166 6.29 -4.70 11.12
C TYR A 166 4.92 -5.39 10.96
N ASN A 167 4.36 -5.94 12.04
CA ASN A 167 3.00 -6.48 12.03
C ASN A 167 1.97 -5.41 11.69
N THR A 168 2.11 -4.19 12.24
CA THR A 168 1.24 -3.06 11.91
C THR A 168 1.35 -2.70 10.43
N GLU A 169 2.55 -2.69 9.85
CA GLU A 169 2.73 -2.38 8.42
C GLU A 169 2.09 -3.46 7.52
N ILE A 170 2.21 -4.75 7.87
CA ILE A 170 1.56 -5.84 7.14
C ILE A 170 0.04 -5.75 7.26
N LEU A 171 -0.48 -5.54 8.47
CA LEU A 171 -1.91 -5.39 8.73
C LEU A 171 -2.49 -4.18 8.01
N LEU A 172 -1.77 -3.05 7.98
CA LEU A 172 -2.18 -1.86 7.25
C LEU A 172 -2.23 -2.10 5.74
N LYS A 173 -1.24 -2.80 5.18
CA LYS A 173 -1.24 -3.18 3.76
C LYS A 173 -2.36 -4.16 3.43
N GLU A 174 -2.65 -5.13 4.29
CA GLU A 174 -3.78 -6.06 4.12
C GLU A 174 -5.13 -5.32 4.21
N ALA A 175 -5.28 -4.43 5.18
CA ALA A 175 -6.45 -3.57 5.32
C ALA A 175 -6.63 -2.67 4.08
N GLU A 176 -5.54 -2.11 3.56
CA GLU A 176 -5.56 -1.32 2.32
C GLU A 176 -6.00 -2.16 1.11
N ILE A 177 -5.50 -3.39 0.95
CA ILE A 177 -5.92 -4.30 -0.12
C ILE A 177 -7.41 -4.61 0.00
N LYS A 178 -7.90 -4.93 1.21
CA LYS A 178 -9.34 -5.17 1.46
C LYS A 178 -10.16 -3.92 1.16
N THR A 179 -9.75 -2.75 1.64
CA THR A 179 -10.42 -1.48 1.41
C THR A 179 -10.49 -1.15 -0.08
N ASN A 180 -9.41 -1.33 -0.82
CA ASN A 180 -9.38 -1.09 -2.27
C ASN A 180 -10.23 -2.12 -3.05
N THR A 181 -10.34 -3.36 -2.55
CA THR A 181 -11.13 -4.43 -3.19
C THR A 181 -12.62 -4.25 -2.94
N TYR A 182 -13.02 -3.96 -1.71
CA TYR A 182 -14.43 -3.93 -1.33
C TYR A 182 -15.02 -2.52 -1.23
N GLY A 183 -14.18 -1.49 -1.17
CA GLY A 183 -14.64 -0.10 -0.97
C GLY A 183 -15.65 0.35 -2.02
N LEU A 184 -15.35 0.19 -3.31
CA LEU A 184 -16.26 0.60 -4.38
C LEU A 184 -17.56 -0.22 -4.42
N PRO A 185 -17.55 -1.57 -4.41
CA PRO A 185 -18.78 -2.35 -4.33
C PRO A 185 -19.67 -1.98 -3.14
N ILE A 186 -19.08 -1.80 -1.95
CA ILE A 186 -19.81 -1.40 -0.74
C ILE A 186 -20.37 0.02 -0.90
N ALA A 187 -19.58 0.96 -1.45
CA ALA A 187 -20.05 2.31 -1.68
C ALA A 187 -21.25 2.36 -2.65
N PHE A 188 -21.26 1.53 -3.70
CA PHE A 188 -22.41 1.43 -4.60
C PHE A 188 -23.62 0.76 -3.94
N LEU A 189 -23.44 -0.20 -3.04
CA LEU A 189 -24.55 -0.75 -2.25
C LEU A 189 -25.15 0.31 -1.33
N ILE A 190 -24.32 1.11 -0.67
CA ILE A 190 -24.75 2.25 0.17
C ILE A 190 -25.44 3.29 -0.72
N ALA A 191 -24.86 3.63 -1.86
CA ALA A 191 -25.44 4.56 -2.82
C ALA A 191 -26.82 4.11 -3.30
N PHE A 192 -26.96 2.82 -3.62
CA PHE A 192 -28.26 2.24 -3.97
C PHE A 192 -29.27 2.42 -2.85
N ALA A 193 -28.91 2.11 -1.60
CA ALA A 193 -29.80 2.31 -0.44
C ALA A 193 -30.15 3.78 -0.22
N ILE A 194 -29.18 4.71 -0.32
CA ILE A 194 -29.42 6.15 -0.15
C ILE A 194 -30.38 6.67 -1.24
N ASN A 195 -30.26 6.20 -2.49
CA ASN A 195 -31.12 6.64 -3.59
C ASN A 195 -32.58 6.20 -3.44
N PHE A 196 -32.93 5.29 -2.52
CA PHE A 196 -34.34 5.06 -2.11
C PHE A 196 -34.87 6.15 -1.18
N ILE A 197 -33.98 6.91 -0.53
CA ILE A 197 -34.32 8.04 0.33
C ILE A 197 -34.16 9.32 -0.49
N GLU A 198 -35.10 9.60 -1.37
CA GLU A 198 -35.03 10.71 -2.34
C GLU A 198 -34.52 12.04 -1.75
N PRO A 199 -35.02 12.55 -0.57
CA PRO A 199 -34.52 13.80 -0.02
C PRO A 199 -33.04 13.79 0.34
N LEU A 200 -32.51 12.64 0.82
CA LEU A 200 -31.11 12.50 1.18
C LEU A 200 -30.20 12.42 -0.06
N ALA A 201 -30.64 11.62 -1.04
CA ALA A 201 -29.91 11.51 -2.32
C ALA A 201 -29.85 12.87 -3.03
N TRP A 202 -30.99 13.59 -3.07
CA TRP A 202 -31.07 14.93 -3.61
C TRP A 202 -30.15 15.91 -2.88
N PHE A 203 -30.18 15.92 -1.55
CA PHE A 203 -29.31 16.79 -0.74
C PHE A 203 -27.83 16.58 -1.05
N ILE A 204 -27.38 15.33 -1.18
CA ILE A 204 -26.00 14.99 -1.52
C ILE A 204 -25.65 15.44 -2.95
N SER A 205 -26.51 15.12 -3.91
CA SER A 205 -26.30 15.41 -5.32
C SER A 205 -26.31 16.90 -5.60
N MET A 206 -27.15 17.66 -4.89
CA MET A 206 -27.25 19.13 -5.06
C MET A 206 -25.91 19.83 -4.79
N TRP A 207 -25.18 19.45 -3.75
CA TRP A 207 -23.86 20.01 -3.50
C TRP A 207 -22.89 19.73 -4.65
N VAL A 208 -22.89 18.51 -5.19
CA VAL A 208 -22.01 18.16 -6.32
C VAL A 208 -22.44 18.91 -7.58
N HIS A 209 -23.74 19.12 -7.79
CA HIS A 209 -24.30 19.93 -8.86
C HIS A 209 -23.80 21.38 -8.81
N GLU A 210 -23.95 22.03 -7.66
CA GLU A 210 -23.51 23.43 -7.48
C GLU A 210 -21.99 23.57 -7.56
N PHE A 211 -21.23 22.58 -7.04
CA PHE A 211 -19.79 22.52 -7.26
C PHE A 211 -19.43 22.35 -8.73
N GLY A 212 -20.28 21.70 -9.52
CA GLY A 212 -20.11 21.60 -10.97
C GLY A 212 -20.12 22.97 -11.66
N HIS A 213 -21.11 23.81 -11.36
CA HIS A 213 -21.16 25.21 -11.83
C HIS A 213 -19.95 26.01 -11.34
N ALA A 214 -19.64 25.92 -10.04
CA ALA A 214 -18.53 26.64 -9.45
C ALA A 214 -17.19 26.27 -10.06
N THR A 215 -16.97 24.97 -10.37
CA THR A 215 -15.74 24.50 -11.01
C THR A 215 -15.55 25.14 -12.37
N VAL A 216 -16.59 25.17 -13.21
CA VAL A 216 -16.53 25.85 -14.51
C VAL A 216 -16.25 27.34 -14.33
N ALA A 217 -16.92 28.01 -13.40
CA ALA A 217 -16.72 29.43 -13.14
C ALA A 217 -15.27 29.73 -12.68
N TRP A 218 -14.77 28.99 -11.70
CA TRP A 218 -13.40 29.17 -11.17
C TRP A 218 -12.33 28.95 -12.22
N PHE A 219 -12.43 27.86 -12.99
CA PHE A 219 -11.47 27.58 -14.06
C PHE A 219 -11.57 28.59 -15.22
N SER A 220 -12.71 29.26 -15.36
CA SER A 220 -12.89 30.34 -16.32
C SER A 220 -12.54 31.74 -15.76
N GLY A 221 -12.02 31.78 -14.51
CA GLY A 221 -11.57 33.01 -13.87
C GLY A 221 -12.68 33.84 -13.20
N TYR A 222 -13.89 33.31 -13.07
CA TYR A 222 -15.00 33.98 -12.36
C TYR A 222 -15.03 33.65 -10.88
N ARG A 223 -15.45 34.61 -10.05
CA ARG A 223 -15.74 34.33 -8.64
C ARG A 223 -17.04 33.53 -8.57
N ALA A 224 -17.03 32.46 -7.82
CA ALA A 224 -18.23 31.68 -7.56
C ALA A 224 -18.28 31.30 -6.08
N MET A 225 -19.47 31.37 -5.51
CA MET A 225 -19.78 30.96 -4.14
C MET A 225 -20.88 29.91 -4.20
N VAL A 226 -20.55 28.69 -3.75
CA VAL A 226 -21.50 27.60 -3.65
C VAL A 226 -22.37 27.82 -2.42
N THR A 227 -23.67 27.78 -2.62
CA THR A 227 -24.68 27.83 -1.54
C THR A 227 -25.63 26.66 -1.69
N PHE A 228 -26.42 26.39 -0.69
CA PHE A 228 -27.47 25.36 -0.76
C PHE A 228 -28.59 25.70 -1.77
N ALA A 229 -28.80 26.99 -2.05
CA ALA A 229 -29.86 27.46 -2.95
C ALA A 229 -29.39 27.63 -4.41
N GLY A 230 -28.10 27.44 -4.68
CA GLY A 230 -27.52 27.63 -6.00
C GLY A 230 -26.11 28.21 -5.94
N THR A 231 -25.45 28.34 -7.07
CA THR A 231 -24.12 28.93 -7.19
C THR A 231 -24.22 30.39 -7.61
N ILE A 232 -23.77 31.29 -6.74
CA ILE A 232 -23.70 32.73 -7.01
C ILE A 232 -22.41 33.03 -7.76
N ILE A 233 -22.50 33.62 -8.96
CA ILE A 233 -21.35 33.85 -9.83
C ILE A 233 -21.24 35.36 -10.14
N SER A 234 -20.01 35.88 -10.12
CA SER A 234 -19.75 37.26 -10.51
C SER A 234 -19.89 37.48 -12.01
N PHE A 235 -20.26 38.73 -12.41
CA PHE A 235 -20.36 39.10 -13.83
C PHE A 235 -18.99 39.22 -14.49
N ASP A 236 -17.95 39.60 -13.74
CA ASP A 236 -16.62 39.87 -14.24
C ASP A 236 -15.60 38.83 -13.85
N ARG A 237 -14.62 38.59 -14.75
CA ARG A 237 -13.45 37.78 -14.48
C ARG A 237 -12.56 38.44 -13.42
N SER A 238 -11.99 37.65 -12.54
CA SER A 238 -11.13 38.06 -11.47
C SER A 238 -9.74 37.44 -11.61
N LEU A 239 -8.73 38.28 -11.78
CA LEU A 239 -7.33 37.82 -11.77
C LEU A 239 -6.97 37.15 -10.47
N PHE A 240 -7.58 37.56 -9.35
CA PHE A 240 -7.38 36.90 -8.07
C PHE A 240 -7.81 35.45 -8.09
N VAL A 241 -8.95 35.10 -8.70
CA VAL A 241 -9.41 33.70 -8.84
C VAL A 241 -8.48 32.93 -9.76
N TYR A 242 -8.12 33.52 -10.92
CA TYR A 242 -7.21 32.88 -11.87
C TYR A 242 -5.87 32.51 -11.21
N PHE A 243 -5.18 33.47 -10.60
CA PHE A 243 -3.91 33.24 -9.96
C PHE A 243 -4.04 32.39 -8.69
N GLY A 244 -5.13 32.53 -7.93
CA GLY A 244 -5.41 31.72 -6.76
C GLY A 244 -5.48 30.22 -7.09
N ILE A 245 -6.25 29.85 -8.13
CA ILE A 245 -6.32 28.46 -8.60
C ILE A 245 -4.97 27.98 -9.15
N LEU A 246 -4.28 28.83 -9.92
CA LEU A 246 -2.96 28.50 -10.48
C LEU A 246 -1.93 28.24 -9.36
N ILE A 247 -1.96 29.03 -8.27
CA ILE A 247 -1.12 28.80 -7.09
C ILE A 247 -1.45 27.45 -6.43
N LEU A 248 -2.74 27.10 -6.24
CA LEU A 248 -3.15 25.82 -5.70
C LEU A 248 -2.66 24.64 -6.56
N ILE A 249 -2.79 24.76 -7.89
CA ILE A 249 -2.26 23.78 -8.83
C ILE A 249 -0.73 23.69 -8.69
N GLY A 250 -0.03 24.83 -8.58
CA GLY A 250 1.42 24.90 -8.41
C GLY A 250 1.90 24.27 -7.10
N LEU A 251 1.20 24.51 -5.99
CA LEU A 251 1.51 23.90 -4.71
C LEU A 251 1.31 22.36 -4.74
N THR A 252 0.25 21.91 -5.42
CA THR A 252 -0.01 20.48 -5.63
C THR A 252 1.05 19.85 -6.52
N PHE A 253 1.46 20.54 -7.59
CA PHE A 253 2.57 20.14 -8.45
C PHE A 253 3.88 20.02 -7.66
N TYR A 254 4.22 21.02 -6.86
CA TYR A 254 5.42 21.03 -6.03
C TYR A 254 5.43 19.87 -5.02
N SER A 255 4.29 19.59 -4.39
CA SER A 255 4.15 18.43 -3.51
C SER A 255 4.34 17.12 -4.25
N GLY A 256 3.74 16.97 -5.44
CA GLY A 256 3.92 15.80 -6.31
C GLY A 256 5.37 15.64 -6.77
N TRP A 257 6.05 16.74 -7.07
CA TRP A 257 7.47 16.75 -7.45
C TRP A 257 8.36 16.30 -6.28
N LYS A 258 8.15 16.85 -5.08
CA LYS A 258 8.88 16.46 -3.87
C LYS A 258 8.72 14.98 -3.54
N GLU A 259 7.52 14.42 -3.74
CA GLU A 259 7.20 13.01 -3.49
C GLU A 259 7.45 12.10 -4.70
N GLN A 260 8.04 12.62 -5.80
CA GLN A 260 8.31 11.88 -7.05
C GLN A 260 7.05 11.22 -7.67
N LYS A 261 5.87 11.80 -7.45
CA LYS A 261 4.59 11.34 -7.98
C LYS A 261 4.33 11.91 -9.38
N LYS A 262 4.90 11.28 -10.41
CA LYS A 262 4.80 11.71 -11.83
C LYS A 262 3.35 11.96 -12.27
N THR A 263 2.40 11.13 -11.86
CA THR A 263 0.99 11.27 -12.24
C THR A 263 0.38 12.55 -11.69
N THR A 264 0.65 12.91 -10.43
CA THR A 264 0.17 14.17 -9.84
C THR A 264 0.70 15.36 -10.62
N MET A 265 1.98 15.34 -11.02
CA MET A 265 2.60 16.41 -11.81
C MET A 265 1.92 16.55 -13.19
N ILE A 266 1.67 15.45 -13.89
CA ILE A 266 1.00 15.45 -15.21
C ILE A 266 -0.42 16.01 -15.08
N VAL A 267 -1.20 15.57 -14.07
CA VAL A 267 -2.55 16.09 -13.81
C VAL A 267 -2.52 17.59 -13.56
N CYS A 268 -1.59 18.10 -12.75
CA CYS A 268 -1.46 19.54 -12.50
C CYS A 268 -1.14 20.33 -13.76
N ILE A 269 -0.28 19.81 -14.66
CA ILE A 269 0.00 20.45 -15.95
C ILE A 269 -1.26 20.51 -16.81
N ILE A 270 -2.02 19.42 -16.90
CA ILE A 270 -3.28 19.36 -17.66
C ILE A 270 -4.29 20.38 -17.10
N LEU A 271 -4.44 20.45 -15.77
CA LEU A 271 -5.33 21.39 -15.11
C LEU A 271 -4.92 22.86 -15.36
N ALA A 272 -3.63 23.18 -15.33
CA ALA A 272 -3.13 24.52 -15.63
C ALA A 272 -3.40 24.93 -17.09
N ILE A 273 -3.19 24.02 -18.05
CA ILE A 273 -3.50 24.24 -19.46
C ILE A 273 -5.01 24.44 -19.64
N MET A 274 -5.83 23.60 -19.03
CA MET A 274 -7.29 23.70 -19.08
C MET A 274 -7.77 25.04 -18.51
N GLN A 275 -7.26 25.46 -17.36
CA GLN A 275 -7.57 26.78 -16.78
C GLN A 275 -7.19 27.92 -17.71
N PHE A 276 -5.99 27.87 -18.30
CA PHE A 276 -5.57 28.90 -19.28
C PHE A 276 -6.52 28.98 -20.45
N ILE A 277 -6.92 27.86 -21.06
CA ILE A 277 -7.83 27.80 -22.19
C ILE A 277 -9.21 28.36 -21.77
N LEU A 278 -9.77 27.91 -20.67
CA LEU A 278 -11.10 28.33 -20.21
C LEU A 278 -11.13 29.82 -19.85
N THR A 279 -10.06 30.34 -19.25
CA THR A 279 -10.02 31.77 -18.88
C THR A 279 -9.76 32.67 -20.08
N TRP A 280 -8.82 32.33 -20.97
CA TRP A 280 -8.32 33.31 -21.96
C TRP A 280 -8.73 33.04 -23.40
N LYS A 281 -9.09 31.78 -23.73
CA LYS A 281 -9.42 31.38 -25.11
C LYS A 281 -10.90 31.09 -25.32
N THR A 282 -11.67 30.90 -24.26
CA THR A 282 -13.09 30.56 -24.35
C THR A 282 -13.94 31.81 -24.53
N SER A 283 -14.84 31.82 -25.54
CA SER A 283 -15.82 32.86 -25.74
C SER A 283 -16.85 32.89 -24.58
N TYR A 284 -17.50 34.05 -24.40
CA TYR A 284 -18.55 34.18 -23.38
C TYR A 284 -19.74 33.23 -23.64
N SER A 285 -20.12 33.01 -24.88
CA SER A 285 -21.18 32.06 -25.26
C SER A 285 -20.80 30.64 -24.90
N THR A 286 -19.56 30.21 -25.20
CA THR A 286 -19.06 28.87 -24.82
C THR A 286 -18.95 28.74 -23.30
N TYR A 287 -18.48 29.78 -22.60
CA TYR A 287 -18.46 29.81 -21.16
C TYR A 287 -19.86 29.63 -20.57
N ARG A 288 -20.88 30.34 -21.04
CA ARG A 288 -22.28 30.17 -20.59
C ARG A 288 -22.76 28.74 -20.81
N MET A 289 -22.54 28.20 -22.00
CA MET A 289 -22.89 26.82 -22.31
C MET A 289 -22.24 25.84 -21.31
N LEU A 290 -20.92 25.95 -21.06
CA LEU A 290 -20.20 25.09 -20.12
C LEU A 290 -20.69 25.28 -18.69
N LEU A 291 -21.06 26.51 -18.31
CA LEU A 291 -21.59 26.83 -17.00
C LEU A 291 -22.88 26.06 -16.71
N TYR A 292 -23.87 26.17 -17.59
CA TYR A 292 -25.16 25.50 -17.43
C TYR A 292 -25.08 23.98 -17.69
N PHE A 293 -24.17 23.56 -18.54
CA PHE A 293 -23.81 22.16 -18.67
C PHE A 293 -23.17 21.63 -17.37
N GLY A 294 -22.43 22.48 -16.66
CA GLY A 294 -21.59 22.16 -15.50
C GLY A 294 -22.34 21.60 -14.29
N GLY A 295 -23.60 21.98 -14.10
CA GLY A 295 -24.43 21.44 -13.00
C GLY A 295 -24.57 19.92 -13.10
N ILE A 296 -25.39 19.45 -14.03
CA ILE A 296 -25.63 18.02 -14.27
C ILE A 296 -24.34 17.31 -14.77
N GLY A 297 -23.58 17.96 -15.64
CA GLY A 297 -22.26 17.45 -16.07
C GLY A 297 -21.33 17.25 -14.87
N GLY A 298 -21.35 18.21 -13.92
CA GLY A 298 -20.60 18.13 -12.67
C GLY A 298 -20.98 16.94 -11.83
N GLU A 299 -22.27 16.60 -11.75
CA GLU A 299 -22.71 15.40 -11.08
C GLU A 299 -22.06 14.12 -11.67
N PHE A 300 -21.73 14.09 -12.95
CA PHE A 300 -20.99 12.99 -13.59
C PHE A 300 -19.48 13.10 -13.38
N TYR A 301 -18.85 14.18 -13.81
CA TYR A 301 -17.38 14.24 -13.81
C TYR A 301 -16.79 14.43 -12.41
N LEU A 302 -17.43 15.24 -11.52
CA LEU A 302 -16.93 15.41 -10.15
C LEU A 302 -17.12 14.14 -9.33
N SER A 303 -18.28 13.48 -9.45
CA SER A 303 -18.49 12.18 -8.77
C SER A 303 -17.51 11.13 -9.24
N THR A 304 -17.21 11.09 -10.54
CA THR A 304 -16.18 10.20 -11.10
C THR A 304 -14.80 10.54 -10.54
N LEU A 305 -14.43 11.81 -10.44
CA LEU A 305 -13.18 12.24 -9.84
C LEU A 305 -13.09 11.89 -8.36
N LEU A 306 -14.16 12.03 -7.58
CA LEU A 306 -14.22 11.63 -6.18
C LEU A 306 -13.98 10.12 -6.01
N ILE A 307 -14.59 9.30 -6.89
CA ILE A 307 -14.39 7.84 -6.90
C ILE A 307 -12.95 7.49 -7.29
N ILE A 308 -12.39 8.12 -8.32
CA ILE A 308 -11.00 7.91 -8.75
C ILE A 308 -10.03 8.32 -7.64
N ALA A 309 -10.26 9.46 -7.00
CA ALA A 309 -9.43 9.98 -5.92
C ALA A 309 -9.33 9.01 -4.74
N PHE A 310 -10.35 8.17 -4.51
CA PHE A 310 -10.30 7.10 -3.51
C PHE A 310 -9.14 6.12 -3.77
N TYR A 311 -8.87 5.77 -5.01
CA TYR A 311 -7.81 4.84 -5.40
C TYR A 311 -6.45 5.51 -5.55
N TRP A 312 -6.44 6.82 -5.78
CA TRP A 312 -5.21 7.57 -6.05
C TRP A 312 -4.66 8.13 -4.74
N ARG A 313 -3.45 7.70 -4.36
CA ARG A 313 -2.78 8.30 -3.20
C ARG A 313 -2.37 9.73 -3.53
N LEU A 314 -3.16 10.67 -3.04
CA LEU A 314 -2.78 12.08 -3.00
C LEU A 314 -1.47 12.24 -2.19
N PRO A 315 -0.73 13.37 -2.36
CA PRO A 315 0.37 13.71 -1.48
C PRO A 315 -0.03 13.63 -0.01
N GLU A 316 0.90 13.22 0.87
CA GLU A 316 0.61 12.95 2.30
C GLU A 316 -0.11 14.09 3.01
N LYS A 317 0.19 15.34 2.62
CA LYS A 317 -0.47 16.53 3.17
C LYS A 317 -1.97 16.62 2.88
N PHE A 318 -2.43 15.96 1.83
CA PHE A 318 -3.84 15.95 1.37
C PHE A 318 -4.49 14.57 1.59
N TYR A 319 -3.79 13.63 2.20
CA TYR A 319 -4.28 12.27 2.39
C TYR A 319 -4.93 12.13 3.77
N TRP A 320 -6.26 11.99 3.78
CA TRP A 320 -7.06 11.74 4.98
C TRP A 320 -7.93 10.51 4.77
N GLU A 321 -7.68 9.42 5.48
CA GLU A 321 -8.37 8.15 5.25
C GLU A 321 -9.90 8.23 5.42
N PHE A 322 -10.37 8.94 6.44
CA PHE A 322 -11.80 9.13 6.67
C PHE A 322 -12.47 9.85 5.50
N TRP A 323 -11.90 10.95 5.02
CA TRP A 323 -12.46 11.75 3.92
C TRP A 323 -12.45 10.99 2.60
N ARG A 324 -11.52 10.08 2.41
CA ARG A 324 -11.44 9.21 1.23
C ARG A 324 -12.69 8.34 1.08
N ILE A 325 -13.15 7.70 2.18
CA ILE A 325 -14.34 6.86 2.19
C ILE A 325 -15.59 7.73 2.03
N PHE A 326 -15.65 8.85 2.72
CA PHE A 326 -16.77 9.78 2.63
C PHE A 326 -16.93 10.34 1.20
N ALA A 327 -15.85 10.77 0.58
CA ALA A 327 -15.83 11.22 -0.82
C ALA A 327 -16.28 10.10 -1.79
N LEU A 328 -15.86 8.84 -1.54
CA LEU A 328 -16.29 7.69 -2.33
C LEU A 328 -17.80 7.47 -2.27
N VAL A 329 -18.39 7.56 -1.08
CA VAL A 329 -19.85 7.38 -0.90
C VAL A 329 -20.63 8.53 -1.54
N ILE A 330 -20.19 9.78 -1.37
CA ILE A 330 -20.79 10.95 -2.05
C ILE A 330 -20.73 10.76 -3.57
N GLY A 331 -19.55 10.45 -4.10
CA GLY A 331 -19.38 10.22 -5.52
C GLY A 331 -20.24 9.07 -6.05
N ALA A 332 -20.28 7.94 -5.36
CA ALA A 332 -21.08 6.79 -5.76
C ALA A 332 -22.60 7.11 -5.72
N THR A 333 -23.07 7.82 -4.69
CA THR A 333 -24.48 8.20 -4.55
C THR A 333 -24.95 9.12 -5.66
N THR A 334 -24.20 10.19 -5.91
CA THR A 334 -24.50 11.17 -6.97
C THR A 334 -24.40 10.52 -8.35
N PHE A 335 -23.31 9.78 -8.61
CA PHE A 335 -23.13 9.11 -9.89
C PHE A 335 -24.26 8.12 -10.19
N TRP A 336 -24.60 7.24 -9.24
CA TRP A 336 -25.63 6.21 -9.43
C TRP A 336 -27.02 6.82 -9.69
N GLY A 337 -27.41 7.79 -8.87
CA GLY A 337 -28.69 8.49 -9.03
C GLY A 337 -28.81 9.16 -10.40
N ASN A 338 -27.78 9.89 -10.81
CA ASN A 338 -27.78 10.62 -12.06
C ASN A 338 -27.67 9.68 -13.28
N PHE A 339 -26.79 8.67 -13.21
CA PHE A 339 -26.64 7.66 -14.28
C PHE A 339 -27.95 6.91 -14.55
N THR A 340 -28.61 6.42 -13.50
CA THR A 340 -29.88 5.69 -13.64
C THR A 340 -30.99 6.60 -14.15
N LYS A 341 -31.07 7.86 -13.70
CA LYS A 341 -32.02 8.88 -14.16
C LYS A 341 -31.85 9.13 -15.65
N TRP A 342 -30.67 9.50 -16.14
CA TRP A 342 -30.41 9.79 -17.53
C TRP A 342 -30.53 8.59 -18.45
N HIS A 343 -30.17 7.40 -17.97
CA HIS A 343 -30.43 6.15 -18.70
C HIS A 343 -31.93 5.88 -18.87
N ARG A 344 -32.75 6.14 -17.84
CA ARG A 344 -34.23 6.01 -17.97
C ARG A 344 -34.81 7.05 -18.92
N ILE A 345 -34.31 8.30 -18.90
CA ILE A 345 -34.72 9.35 -19.84
C ILE A 345 -34.37 8.96 -21.27
N SER A 346 -33.17 8.44 -21.51
CA SER A 346 -32.77 7.99 -22.87
C SER A 346 -33.59 6.82 -23.42
N LYS A 347 -34.25 6.07 -22.55
CA LYS A 347 -35.18 4.98 -22.92
C LYS A 347 -36.66 5.44 -22.95
N GLY A 348 -36.94 6.72 -22.79
CA GLY A 348 -38.29 7.24 -22.75
C GLY A 348 -39.11 6.81 -21.51
N LYS A 349 -38.43 6.36 -20.44
CA LYS A 349 -39.07 5.90 -19.20
C LYS A 349 -39.15 6.97 -18.11
N ALA A 350 -38.62 8.15 -18.37
CA ALA A 350 -38.68 9.32 -17.51
C ALA A 350 -38.58 10.60 -18.35
N ASP A 351 -39.13 11.69 -17.85
CA ASP A 351 -39.07 13.00 -18.47
C ASP A 351 -37.77 13.73 -18.17
N ILE A 352 -37.39 14.65 -19.06
CA ILE A 352 -36.30 15.59 -18.80
C ILE A 352 -36.70 16.51 -17.63
N PRO A 353 -35.82 16.73 -16.63
CA PRO A 353 -36.14 17.57 -15.47
C PRO A 353 -35.95 19.07 -15.82
N TRP A 354 -36.89 19.61 -16.58
CA TRP A 354 -36.93 21.03 -16.92
C TRP A 354 -37.23 21.91 -15.70
N GLY A 355 -36.68 23.13 -15.73
CA GLY A 355 -36.88 24.14 -14.69
C GLY A 355 -35.94 24.03 -13.52
N THR A 356 -36.19 24.86 -12.51
CA THR A 356 -35.46 24.86 -11.24
C THR A 356 -36.27 24.12 -10.17
N PHE A 357 -35.62 23.73 -9.09
CA PHE A 357 -36.27 23.18 -7.91
C PHE A 357 -37.33 24.13 -7.31
N TRP A 358 -36.99 25.44 -7.30
CA TRP A 358 -37.84 26.47 -6.71
C TRP A 358 -39.00 26.93 -7.61
N GLY A 359 -38.73 27.03 -8.93
CA GLY A 359 -39.68 27.52 -9.92
C GLY A 359 -40.43 26.43 -10.68
N GLY A 360 -40.07 25.17 -10.49
CA GLY A 360 -40.66 24.04 -11.19
C GLY A 360 -40.41 24.05 -12.71
N ARG A 361 -41.16 23.23 -13.46
CA ARG A 361 -40.98 22.99 -14.89
C ARG A 361 -41.10 24.23 -15.78
N GLY A 362 -41.86 25.23 -15.33
CA GLY A 362 -42.05 26.48 -16.05
C GLY A 362 -40.95 27.51 -15.90
N ASP A 363 -40.03 27.30 -14.99
CA ASP A 363 -38.94 28.24 -14.72
C ASP A 363 -37.88 28.23 -15.85
N SER A 364 -37.80 29.33 -16.59
CA SER A 364 -36.85 29.51 -17.68
C SER A 364 -35.38 29.56 -17.21
N GLY A 365 -35.14 29.78 -15.91
CA GLY A 365 -33.81 29.88 -15.32
C GLY A 365 -33.14 28.51 -15.03
N GLY A 366 -33.87 27.40 -15.22
CA GLY A 366 -33.29 26.06 -15.08
C GLY A 366 -32.16 25.79 -16.10
N ASP A 367 -31.12 25.08 -15.70
CA ASP A 367 -29.95 24.79 -16.53
C ASP A 367 -30.30 24.23 -17.91
N LEU A 368 -31.19 23.24 -17.93
CA LEU A 368 -31.61 22.59 -19.17
C LEU A 368 -32.47 23.54 -20.04
N ASN A 369 -33.23 24.42 -19.41
CA ASN A 369 -34.02 25.43 -20.11
C ASN A 369 -33.08 26.46 -20.80
N VAL A 370 -32.03 26.89 -20.11
CA VAL A 370 -31.02 27.80 -20.72
C VAL A 370 -30.26 27.08 -21.82
N LEU A 371 -29.83 25.83 -21.63
CA LEU A 371 -29.19 25.05 -22.71
C LEU A 371 -30.09 24.89 -23.93
N ASN A 372 -31.40 24.70 -23.76
CA ASN A 372 -32.34 24.57 -24.85
C ASN A 372 -32.67 25.90 -25.49
N ASN A 373 -33.11 26.91 -24.70
CA ASN A 373 -33.69 28.13 -25.21
C ASN A 373 -32.64 29.17 -25.64
N GLU A 374 -31.49 29.25 -24.95
CA GLU A 374 -30.48 30.27 -25.20
C GLU A 374 -29.26 29.74 -25.95
N VAL A 375 -28.85 28.48 -25.66
CA VAL A 375 -27.70 27.82 -26.31
C VAL A 375 -28.14 27.09 -27.59
N GLY A 376 -29.44 26.74 -27.70
CA GLY A 376 -30.03 26.12 -28.88
C GLY A 376 -29.85 24.57 -28.91
N TRP A 377 -29.58 23.92 -27.77
CA TRP A 377 -29.52 22.47 -27.72
C TRP A 377 -30.92 21.87 -27.83
N SER A 378 -31.12 20.92 -28.74
CA SER A 378 -32.36 20.16 -28.81
C SER A 378 -32.48 19.21 -27.61
N ALA A 379 -33.71 18.82 -27.25
CA ALA A 379 -33.97 17.84 -26.20
C ALA A 379 -33.19 16.53 -26.43
N ASN A 380 -33.13 16.05 -27.67
CA ASN A 380 -32.35 14.85 -28.03
C ASN A 380 -30.84 15.05 -27.84
N GLN A 381 -30.34 16.24 -28.15
CA GLN A 381 -28.93 16.55 -27.92
C GLN A 381 -28.60 16.55 -26.43
N ILE A 382 -29.44 17.14 -25.59
CA ILE A 382 -29.33 17.10 -24.12
C ILE A 382 -29.29 15.67 -23.61
N ILE A 383 -30.27 14.83 -24.00
CA ILE A 383 -30.35 13.44 -23.60
C ILE A 383 -29.08 12.68 -24.01
N ASN A 384 -28.69 12.78 -25.27
CA ASN A 384 -27.55 12.04 -25.80
C ASN A 384 -26.24 12.48 -25.12
N THR A 385 -26.06 13.79 -24.87
CA THR A 385 -24.85 14.31 -24.22
C THR A 385 -24.70 13.78 -22.80
N TYR A 386 -25.72 13.91 -21.96
CA TYR A 386 -25.63 13.45 -20.56
C TYR A 386 -25.59 11.93 -20.45
N ASN A 387 -26.35 11.20 -21.27
CA ASN A 387 -26.31 9.74 -21.28
C ASN A 387 -24.93 9.23 -21.74
N THR A 388 -24.35 9.81 -22.80
CA THR A 388 -23.00 9.44 -23.26
C THR A 388 -21.94 9.78 -22.22
N LEU A 389 -22.01 10.96 -21.61
CA LEU A 389 -21.12 11.35 -20.52
C LEU A 389 -21.20 10.35 -19.35
N GLY A 390 -22.42 9.95 -18.98
CA GLY A 390 -22.64 8.94 -17.95
C GLY A 390 -21.97 7.61 -18.27
N PHE A 391 -22.09 7.12 -19.51
CA PHE A 391 -21.43 5.89 -19.93
C PHE A 391 -19.91 6.01 -19.95
N ILE A 392 -19.35 7.12 -20.41
CA ILE A 392 -17.90 7.36 -20.37
C ILE A 392 -17.42 7.34 -18.92
N CYS A 393 -18.08 8.06 -18.02
CA CYS A 393 -17.75 8.08 -16.61
C CYS A 393 -17.86 6.68 -15.97
N PHE A 394 -18.89 5.90 -16.32
CA PHE A 394 -19.04 4.53 -15.87
C PHE A 394 -17.84 3.65 -16.30
N LEU A 395 -17.46 3.72 -17.56
CA LEU A 395 -16.29 2.98 -18.08
C LEU A 395 -14.99 3.39 -17.39
N VAL A 396 -14.81 4.68 -17.11
CA VAL A 396 -13.63 5.20 -16.38
C VAL A 396 -13.62 4.68 -14.94
N ILE A 397 -14.76 4.66 -14.24
CA ILE A 397 -14.88 4.11 -12.88
C ILE A 397 -14.52 2.63 -12.87
N ILE A 398 -15.14 1.83 -13.75
CA ILE A 398 -14.88 0.38 -13.84
C ILE A 398 -13.43 0.10 -14.23
N GLY A 399 -12.90 0.82 -15.24
CA GLY A 399 -11.51 0.68 -15.67
C GLY A 399 -10.52 0.99 -14.55
N THR A 400 -10.77 2.05 -13.78
CA THR A 400 -9.98 2.40 -12.59
C THR A 400 -10.04 1.31 -11.53
N TYR A 401 -11.22 0.84 -11.21
CA TYR A 401 -11.42 -0.24 -10.24
C TYR A 401 -10.66 -1.52 -10.64
N LEU A 402 -10.84 -1.98 -11.88
CA LEU A 402 -10.18 -3.17 -12.39
C LEU A 402 -8.64 -3.01 -12.42
N TYR A 403 -8.14 -1.83 -12.79
CA TYR A 403 -6.72 -1.53 -12.75
C TYR A 403 -6.15 -1.66 -11.33
N PHE A 404 -6.82 -1.08 -10.33
CA PHE A 404 -6.35 -1.15 -8.95
C PHE A 404 -6.53 -2.52 -8.32
N LEU A 405 -7.59 -3.27 -8.66
CA LEU A 405 -7.73 -4.68 -8.30
C LEU A 405 -6.56 -5.51 -8.83
N TRP A 406 -6.25 -5.35 -10.11
CA TRP A 406 -5.15 -6.06 -10.76
C TRP A 406 -3.80 -5.68 -10.13
N LYS A 407 -3.61 -4.41 -9.78
CA LYS A 407 -2.38 -3.91 -9.17
C LYS A 407 -2.19 -4.37 -7.73
N SER A 408 -3.25 -4.32 -6.91
CA SER A 408 -3.17 -4.54 -5.46
C SER A 408 -3.45 -6.00 -5.05
N ASN A 409 -4.23 -6.76 -5.83
CA ASN A 409 -4.65 -8.11 -5.45
C ASN A 409 -3.89 -9.19 -6.25
N PRO A 410 -2.89 -9.87 -5.64
CA PRO A 410 -2.13 -10.91 -6.32
C PRO A 410 -2.96 -12.15 -6.68
N VAL A 411 -4.04 -12.44 -5.93
CA VAL A 411 -4.94 -13.58 -6.21
C VAL A 411 -5.75 -13.31 -7.47
N PHE A 412 -6.31 -12.10 -7.61
CA PHE A 412 -7.03 -11.69 -8.81
C PHE A 412 -6.15 -11.73 -10.06
N ARG A 413 -4.88 -11.29 -9.94
CA ARG A 413 -3.89 -11.36 -11.02
C ARG A 413 -3.62 -12.80 -11.49
N LEU A 414 -3.56 -13.75 -10.53
CA LEU A 414 -3.35 -15.17 -10.84
C LEU A 414 -4.57 -15.81 -11.50
N GLN A 415 -5.78 -15.43 -11.09
CA GLN A 415 -7.01 -15.93 -11.70
C GLN A 415 -7.11 -15.49 -13.17
N ILE A 416 -6.89 -14.19 -13.45
CA ILE A 416 -6.91 -13.67 -14.82
C ILE A 416 -5.84 -14.35 -15.69
N SER A 417 -4.59 -14.52 -15.19
CA SER A 417 -3.55 -15.17 -15.99
C SER A 417 -3.86 -16.62 -16.35
N ARG A 418 -4.72 -17.32 -15.59
CA ARG A 418 -5.18 -18.68 -15.90
C ARG A 418 -6.26 -18.73 -16.98
N TYR A 419 -7.01 -17.63 -17.18
CA TYR A 419 -8.04 -17.56 -18.22
C TYR A 419 -7.47 -17.19 -19.60
N PHE A 420 -6.27 -16.61 -19.64
CA PHE A 420 -5.60 -16.16 -20.86
C PHE A 420 -4.36 -17.00 -21.22
N SER A 421 -4.07 -18.05 -20.48
CA SER A 421 -3.06 -19.07 -20.79
C SER A 421 -3.74 -20.35 -21.26
#